data_bb13a5fbfff9a65a4323bb80712b865d
#
_entry.id   bb13a5fbfff9a65a4323bb80712b865d
#
_cell.length_a   1.000
_cell.length_b   1.000
_cell.length_c   1.000
_cell.angle_alpha   90.00
_cell.angle_beta   90.00
_cell.angle_gamma   90.00
#
_symmetry.space_group_name_H-M   'P 1'
#
loop_
_entity.id
_entity.type
_entity.pdbx_description
1 polymer ?
#
loop_
_entity_poly.entity_id
_entity_poly.type
_entity_poly.pdbx_seq_one_letter_code
_entity_poly.pdbx_strand_id
1 'polypeptide(L)'
;ADQSTAAPIEIDTKAYKVAIIKQLDHASLDEIANAVAAELDKIAADNGITIEYDITSGQNDQSTLKQLSDQAIADGVDAIIPIATTAAQIAALSAEETKTPVVYAAVSDPEAASLTGIDYVTGTSDALNTEFIMDMMFAQNPDVAKVGLLYSLSEPNSTKPIADAKAYLDGKGIEYVEQTANTNDEVV
;
A
#
# COMPACT_ATOMS: atom_id res chain seq x y z
N ALA A 1 -2.09 -58.51 19.44
CA ALA A 1 -2.60 -57.53 18.48
C ALA A 1 -2.71 -56.21 19.22
N ASP A 2 -1.69 -55.40 19.05
CA ASP A 2 -1.61 -54.06 19.65
C ASP A 2 -2.23 -53.05 18.65
N GLN A 3 -3.40 -52.53 18.96
CA GLN A 3 -4.01 -51.48 18.18
C GLN A 3 -3.49 -50.12 18.71
N SER A 4 -2.44 -49.64 18.09
CA SER A 4 -2.01 -48.24 18.27
C SER A 4 -3.11 -47.33 17.71
N THR A 5 -3.94 -46.81 18.59
CA THR A 5 -4.85 -45.72 18.25
C THR A 5 -4.01 -44.46 18.11
N ALA A 6 -3.76 -44.04 16.86
CA ALA A 6 -3.23 -42.70 16.59
C ALA A 6 -4.17 -41.65 17.21
N ALA A 7 -3.59 -40.74 18.00
CA ALA A 7 -4.32 -39.61 18.56
C ALA A 7 -4.96 -38.79 17.38
N PRO A 8 -6.17 -38.27 17.56
CA PRO A 8 -6.76 -37.40 16.55
C PRO A 8 -5.82 -36.22 16.29
N ILE A 9 -5.55 -35.95 15.03
CA ILE A 9 -4.90 -34.69 14.62
C ILE A 9 -5.89 -33.60 15.02
N GLU A 10 -5.57 -32.76 16.02
CA GLU A 10 -6.29 -31.54 16.29
C GLU A 10 -6.09 -30.64 15.06
N ILE A 11 -7.11 -30.54 14.22
CA ILE A 11 -7.16 -29.53 13.18
C ILE A 11 -7.37 -28.22 13.92
N ASP A 12 -6.41 -27.31 13.83
CA ASP A 12 -6.60 -25.94 14.32
C ASP A 12 -7.77 -25.33 13.53
N THR A 13 -8.91 -25.19 14.20
CA THR A 13 -10.15 -24.67 13.62
C THR A 13 -10.22 -23.15 13.75
N LYS A 14 -9.11 -22.49 14.12
CA LYS A 14 -9.08 -21.04 14.24
C LYS A 14 -9.32 -20.40 12.84
N ALA A 15 -10.37 -19.62 12.73
CA ALA A 15 -10.60 -18.73 11.61
C ALA A 15 -9.84 -17.41 11.87
N TYR A 16 -8.95 -17.04 10.96
CA TYR A 16 -8.29 -15.74 10.97
C TYR A 16 -9.12 -14.74 10.21
N LYS A 17 -9.12 -13.48 10.66
CA LYS A 17 -9.83 -12.39 10.00
C LYS A 17 -8.85 -11.33 9.54
N VAL A 18 -8.97 -10.89 8.28
CA VAL A 18 -8.10 -9.88 7.69
C VAL A 18 -8.94 -8.79 7.04
N ALA A 19 -8.62 -7.52 7.31
CA ALA A 19 -9.21 -6.39 6.61
C ALA A 19 -8.25 -5.89 5.52
N ILE A 20 -8.68 -5.89 4.25
CA ILE A 20 -7.96 -5.30 3.13
C ILE A 20 -8.59 -3.94 2.83
N ILE A 21 -7.83 -2.85 3.01
CA ILE A 21 -8.37 -1.48 2.90
C ILE A 21 -7.60 -0.72 1.82
N LYS A 22 -8.22 -0.54 0.65
CA LYS A 22 -7.67 0.30 -0.43
C LYS A 22 -7.84 1.78 -0.11
N GLN A 23 -6.87 2.61 -0.48
CA GLN A 23 -6.99 4.07 -0.35
C GLN A 23 -8.15 4.60 -1.18
N LEU A 24 -8.29 4.12 -2.43
CA LEU A 24 -9.36 4.51 -3.36
C LEU A 24 -9.63 3.37 -4.36
N ASP A 25 -10.71 3.50 -5.12
CA ASP A 25 -11.00 2.62 -6.24
C ASP A 25 -10.18 3.06 -7.46
N HIS A 26 -9.20 2.22 -7.80
CA HIS A 26 -8.32 2.40 -8.96
C HIS A 26 -7.84 1.04 -9.43
N ALA A 27 -7.77 0.85 -10.75
CA ALA A 27 -7.45 -0.45 -11.34
C ALA A 27 -6.17 -1.10 -10.77
N SER A 28 -5.11 -0.31 -10.54
CA SER A 28 -3.86 -0.82 -9.96
C SER A 28 -4.03 -1.26 -8.51
N LEU A 29 -4.80 -0.53 -7.69
CA LEU A 29 -5.05 -0.90 -6.29
C LEU A 29 -6.00 -2.10 -6.20
N ASP A 30 -6.95 -2.23 -7.14
CA ASP A 30 -7.82 -3.39 -7.26
C ASP A 30 -7.03 -4.65 -7.62
N GLU A 31 -6.05 -4.54 -8.53
CA GLU A 31 -5.16 -5.65 -8.88
C GLU A 31 -4.33 -6.11 -7.67
N ILE A 32 -3.77 -5.17 -6.90
CA ILE A 32 -3.04 -5.48 -5.66
C ILE A 32 -3.96 -6.16 -4.64
N ALA A 33 -5.16 -5.62 -4.39
CA ALA A 33 -6.12 -6.20 -3.45
C ALA A 33 -6.52 -7.62 -3.84
N ASN A 34 -6.78 -7.86 -5.13
CA ASN A 34 -7.12 -9.18 -5.65
C ASN A 34 -5.93 -10.16 -5.54
N ALA A 35 -4.70 -9.71 -5.76
CA ALA A 35 -3.51 -10.53 -5.59
C ALA A 35 -3.29 -10.91 -4.13
N VAL A 36 -3.50 -9.98 -3.19
CA VAL A 36 -3.47 -10.24 -1.75
C VAL A 36 -4.52 -11.29 -1.39
N ALA A 37 -5.76 -11.12 -1.82
CA ALA A 37 -6.85 -12.06 -1.57
C ALA A 37 -6.52 -13.47 -2.09
N ALA A 38 -6.04 -13.57 -3.32
CA ALA A 38 -5.66 -14.84 -3.92
C ALA A 38 -4.53 -15.55 -3.15
N GLU A 39 -3.55 -14.81 -2.63
CA GLU A 39 -2.47 -15.41 -1.82
C GLU A 39 -2.97 -15.81 -0.42
N LEU A 40 -3.90 -15.05 0.19
CA LEU A 40 -4.55 -15.46 1.43
C LEU A 40 -5.35 -16.76 1.26
N ASP A 41 -6.10 -16.91 0.16
CA ASP A 41 -6.82 -18.15 -0.17
C ASP A 41 -5.87 -19.33 -0.32
N LYS A 42 -4.73 -19.10 -1.01
CA LYS A 42 -3.70 -20.12 -1.18
C LYS A 42 -3.04 -20.50 0.14
N ILE A 43 -2.68 -19.53 0.98
CA ILE A 43 -2.12 -19.77 2.31
C ILE A 43 -3.12 -20.58 3.16
N ALA A 44 -4.40 -20.24 3.12
CA ALA A 44 -5.45 -20.95 3.82
C ALA A 44 -5.51 -22.42 3.39
N ALA A 45 -5.52 -22.67 2.07
CA ALA A 45 -5.57 -24.00 1.50
C ALA A 45 -4.32 -24.83 1.82
N ASP A 46 -3.13 -24.26 1.65
CA ASP A 46 -1.85 -24.94 1.86
C ASP A 46 -1.62 -25.34 3.32
N ASN A 47 -2.18 -24.57 4.26
CA ASN A 47 -2.04 -24.80 5.71
C ASN A 47 -3.26 -25.46 6.36
N GLY A 48 -4.36 -25.66 5.62
CA GLY A 48 -5.60 -26.24 6.17
C GLY A 48 -6.27 -25.38 7.24
N ILE A 49 -6.11 -24.05 7.14
CA ILE A 49 -6.72 -23.05 8.02
C ILE A 49 -7.82 -22.28 7.30
N THR A 50 -8.62 -21.53 8.05
CA THR A 50 -9.59 -20.60 7.47
C THR A 50 -9.09 -19.18 7.60
N ILE A 51 -9.09 -18.42 6.50
CA ILE A 51 -8.84 -16.97 6.50
C ILE A 51 -10.06 -16.29 5.88
N GLU A 52 -10.75 -15.50 6.68
CA GLU A 52 -11.86 -14.65 6.23
C GLU A 52 -11.29 -13.25 5.97
N TYR A 53 -11.68 -12.61 4.87
CA TYR A 53 -11.25 -11.25 4.58
C TYR A 53 -12.34 -10.44 3.89
N ASP A 54 -12.31 -9.12 4.14
CA ASP A 54 -13.12 -8.13 3.46
C ASP A 54 -12.22 -7.15 2.72
N ILE A 55 -12.64 -6.76 1.49
CA ILE A 55 -11.97 -5.73 0.69
C ILE A 55 -12.85 -4.49 0.68
N THR A 56 -12.32 -3.40 1.22
CA THR A 56 -13.02 -2.11 1.31
C THR A 56 -12.22 -0.99 0.67
N SER A 57 -12.88 0.14 0.39
CA SER A 57 -12.24 1.32 -0.22
C SER A 57 -12.53 2.58 0.59
N GLY A 58 -11.48 3.34 0.85
CA GLY A 58 -11.55 4.63 1.56
C GLY A 58 -12.00 5.80 0.69
N GLN A 59 -12.22 5.57 -0.62
CA GLN A 59 -12.70 6.59 -1.57
C GLN A 59 -11.84 7.87 -1.58
N ASN A 60 -10.54 7.72 -1.29
CA ASN A 60 -9.57 8.80 -1.11
C ASN A 60 -9.96 9.82 -0.03
N ASP A 61 -10.78 9.41 0.94
CA ASP A 61 -11.22 10.22 2.08
C ASP A 61 -10.62 9.71 3.38
N GLN A 62 -9.88 10.56 4.08
CA GLN A 62 -9.16 10.18 5.30
C GLN A 62 -10.12 9.78 6.44
N SER A 63 -11.29 10.40 6.52
CA SER A 63 -12.30 10.06 7.54
C SER A 63 -12.85 8.67 7.30
N THR A 64 -13.12 8.32 6.04
CA THR A 64 -13.59 7.00 5.63
C THR A 64 -12.51 5.94 5.90
N LEU A 65 -11.24 6.20 5.55
CA LEU A 65 -10.13 5.30 5.85
C LEU A 65 -9.99 5.05 7.35
N LYS A 66 -10.14 6.12 8.15
CA LYS A 66 -10.09 5.98 9.62
C LYS A 66 -11.25 5.16 10.15
N GLN A 67 -12.47 5.40 9.69
CA GLN A 67 -13.65 4.62 10.10
C GLN A 67 -13.50 3.14 9.75
N LEU A 68 -13.02 2.82 8.55
CA LEU A 68 -12.79 1.44 8.12
C LEU A 68 -11.72 0.75 8.98
N SER A 69 -10.63 1.44 9.28
CA SER A 69 -9.55 0.91 10.12
C SER A 69 -10.01 0.70 11.57
N ASP A 70 -10.71 1.68 12.15
CA ASP A 70 -11.25 1.58 13.52
C ASP A 70 -12.31 0.45 13.61
N GLN A 71 -13.16 0.30 12.58
CA GLN A 71 -14.16 -0.76 12.52
C GLN A 71 -13.50 -2.14 12.44
N ALA A 72 -12.48 -2.30 11.58
CA ALA A 72 -11.75 -3.55 11.48
C ALA A 72 -11.14 -3.97 12.83
N ILE A 73 -10.56 -3.02 13.57
CA ILE A 73 -10.02 -3.27 14.91
C ILE A 73 -11.13 -3.65 15.90
N ALA A 74 -12.27 -2.94 15.87
CA ALA A 74 -13.40 -3.23 16.73
C ALA A 74 -14.02 -4.62 16.45
N ASP A 75 -14.01 -5.07 15.19
CA ASP A 75 -14.46 -6.39 14.75
C ASP A 75 -13.45 -7.50 15.08
N GLY A 76 -12.29 -7.13 15.65
CA GLY A 76 -11.30 -8.06 16.13
C GLY A 76 -10.55 -8.78 15.01
N VAL A 77 -10.17 -8.07 13.95
CA VAL A 77 -9.33 -8.65 12.90
C VAL A 77 -7.94 -9.02 13.42
N ASP A 78 -7.38 -10.11 12.90
CA ASP A 78 -6.03 -10.56 13.23
C ASP A 78 -4.94 -9.74 12.51
N ALA A 79 -5.31 -9.08 11.38
CA ALA A 79 -4.42 -8.16 10.66
C ALA A 79 -5.21 -7.18 9.78
N ILE A 80 -4.59 -6.03 9.50
CA ILE A 80 -5.06 -5.06 8.50
C ILE A 80 -4.03 -5.00 7.38
N ILE A 81 -4.50 -5.08 6.12
CA ILE A 81 -3.66 -4.92 4.93
C ILE A 81 -4.10 -3.64 4.20
N PRO A 82 -3.56 -2.48 4.58
CA PRO A 82 -3.83 -1.24 3.87
C PRO A 82 -3.03 -1.19 2.56
N ILE A 83 -3.65 -0.67 1.51
CA ILE A 83 -3.04 -0.51 0.19
C ILE A 83 -2.91 0.96 -0.12
N ALA A 84 -1.71 1.40 -0.43
CA ALA A 84 -1.21 2.76 -0.65
C ALA A 84 -0.90 3.54 0.65
N THR A 85 -0.17 4.65 0.49
CA THR A 85 0.52 5.35 1.57
C THR A 85 -0.43 5.92 2.62
N THR A 86 -1.47 6.66 2.22
CA THR A 86 -2.40 7.30 3.16
C THR A 86 -3.21 6.25 3.93
N ALA A 87 -3.64 5.17 3.26
CA ALA A 87 -4.32 4.06 3.93
C ALA A 87 -3.43 3.40 4.99
N ALA A 88 -2.14 3.19 4.66
CA ALA A 88 -1.17 2.60 5.57
C ALA A 88 -0.90 3.47 6.81
N GLN A 89 -0.76 4.78 6.62
CA GLN A 89 -0.55 5.73 7.73
C GLN A 89 -1.74 5.74 8.69
N ILE A 90 -2.96 5.77 8.14
CA ILE A 90 -4.19 5.80 8.95
C ILE A 90 -4.40 4.47 9.67
N ALA A 91 -4.20 3.34 9.01
CA ALA A 91 -4.31 2.02 9.64
C ALA A 91 -3.29 1.84 10.76
N ALA A 92 -2.03 2.26 10.56
CA ALA A 92 -1.00 2.21 11.58
C ALA A 92 -1.35 3.06 12.81
N LEU A 93 -1.90 4.26 12.58
CA LEU A 93 -2.36 5.14 13.66
C LEU A 93 -3.56 4.53 14.42
N SER A 94 -4.55 3.99 13.70
CA SER A 94 -5.71 3.35 14.31
C SER A 94 -5.32 2.13 15.16
N ALA A 95 -4.31 1.37 14.73
CA ALA A 95 -3.83 0.18 15.44
C ALA A 95 -2.87 0.49 16.63
N GLU A 96 -2.57 1.76 16.90
CA GLU A 96 -1.55 2.14 17.90
C GLU A 96 -1.81 1.58 19.29
N GLU A 97 -3.05 1.59 19.76
CA GLU A 97 -3.40 1.10 21.10
C GLU A 97 -3.48 -0.43 21.18
N THR A 98 -4.06 -1.05 20.14
CA THR A 98 -4.30 -2.51 20.12
C THR A 98 -3.10 -3.31 19.66
N LYS A 99 -2.15 -2.67 18.95
CA LYS A 99 -1.03 -3.33 18.27
C LYS A 99 -1.48 -4.39 17.25
N THR A 100 -2.69 -4.20 16.70
CA THR A 100 -3.17 -5.05 15.61
C THR A 100 -2.16 -5.00 14.47
N PRO A 101 -1.68 -6.14 13.97
CA PRO A 101 -0.71 -6.20 12.89
C PRO A 101 -1.19 -5.43 11.64
N VAL A 102 -0.34 -4.55 11.13
CA VAL A 102 -0.57 -3.79 9.90
C VAL A 102 0.50 -4.18 8.89
N VAL A 103 0.08 -4.74 7.76
CA VAL A 103 0.96 -5.19 6.68
C VAL A 103 0.63 -4.39 5.42
N TYR A 104 1.30 -3.26 5.24
CA TYR A 104 1.01 -2.39 4.11
C TYR A 104 1.50 -2.96 2.77
N ALA A 105 0.79 -2.63 1.70
CA ALA A 105 1.19 -2.89 0.31
C ALA A 105 1.26 -1.56 -0.47
N ALA A 106 2.22 -1.47 -1.39
CA ALA A 106 2.39 -0.33 -2.29
C ALA A 106 2.54 1.01 -1.56
N VAL A 107 3.49 1.09 -0.64
CA VAL A 107 3.92 2.36 -0.02
C VAL A 107 5.25 2.79 -0.63
N SER A 108 5.28 3.91 -1.31
CA SER A 108 6.44 4.33 -2.11
C SER A 108 7.65 4.69 -1.25
N ASP A 109 7.44 5.32 -0.10
CA ASP A 109 8.50 5.65 0.86
C ASP A 109 8.01 5.42 2.31
N PRO A 110 8.20 4.22 2.85
CA PRO A 110 7.76 3.89 4.21
C PRO A 110 8.44 4.72 5.30
N GLU A 111 9.68 5.18 5.08
CA GLU A 111 10.40 6.03 6.03
C GLU A 111 9.79 7.44 6.08
N ALA A 112 9.60 8.07 4.92
CA ALA A 112 8.95 9.37 4.83
C ALA A 112 7.48 9.32 5.31
N ALA A 113 6.81 8.17 5.12
CA ALA A 113 5.47 7.92 5.63
C ALA A 113 5.40 7.64 7.14
N SER A 114 6.56 7.59 7.84
CA SER A 114 6.65 7.27 9.27
C SER A 114 6.09 5.88 9.63
N LEU A 115 6.28 4.90 8.75
CA LEU A 115 5.80 3.52 8.91
C LEU A 115 6.92 2.55 9.32
N THR A 116 8.15 3.05 9.51
CA THR A 116 9.30 2.23 9.90
C THR A 116 9.57 2.29 11.41
N GLY A 117 10.15 1.22 11.96
CA GLY A 117 10.50 1.16 13.38
C GLY A 117 9.30 1.01 14.33
N ILE A 118 8.14 0.59 13.81
CA ILE A 118 6.91 0.31 14.58
C ILE A 118 6.72 -1.20 14.64
N ASP A 119 6.73 -1.78 15.83
CA ASP A 119 6.77 -3.23 16.04
C ASP A 119 5.61 -4.02 15.41
N TYR A 120 4.43 -3.40 15.26
CA TYR A 120 3.24 -4.01 14.68
C TYR A 120 3.01 -3.63 13.21
N VAL A 121 3.95 -2.90 12.58
CA VAL A 121 3.81 -2.42 11.19
C VAL A 121 4.94 -2.97 10.34
N THR A 122 4.59 -3.57 9.21
CA THR A 122 5.52 -4.01 8.17
C THR A 122 4.84 -3.94 6.80
N GLY A 123 5.54 -4.25 5.73
CA GLY A 123 4.91 -4.28 4.40
C GLY A 123 5.90 -4.24 3.25
N THR A 124 5.36 -3.93 2.07
CA THR A 124 6.10 -3.87 0.80
C THR A 124 6.08 -2.46 0.21
N SER A 125 7.26 -2.01 -0.24
CA SER A 125 7.41 -0.74 -0.94
C SER A 125 7.29 -0.93 -2.45
N ASP A 126 6.69 0.06 -3.12
CA ASP A 126 6.66 0.24 -4.56
C ASP A 126 7.52 1.45 -5.01
N ALA A 127 8.61 1.71 -4.31
CA ALA A 127 9.51 2.84 -4.59
C ALA A 127 9.87 2.95 -6.06
N LEU A 128 9.70 4.14 -6.63
CA LEU A 128 10.04 4.41 -8.02
C LEU A 128 11.55 4.59 -8.20
N ASN A 129 12.10 3.97 -9.23
CA ASN A 129 13.43 4.32 -9.72
C ASN A 129 13.32 5.52 -10.66
N THR A 130 13.23 6.71 -10.10
CA THR A 130 13.00 7.95 -10.85
C THR A 130 14.12 8.22 -11.86
N GLU A 131 15.37 7.96 -11.50
CA GLU A 131 16.51 8.11 -12.41
C GLU A 131 16.35 7.25 -13.67
N PHE A 132 16.01 5.97 -13.49
CA PHE A 132 15.79 5.06 -14.62
C PHE A 132 14.58 5.48 -15.49
N ILE A 133 13.52 5.98 -14.89
CA ILE A 133 12.35 6.50 -15.61
C ILE A 133 12.75 7.71 -16.46
N MET A 134 13.52 8.63 -15.90
CA MET A 134 14.02 9.79 -16.62
C MET A 134 14.98 9.39 -17.73
N ASP A 135 15.89 8.44 -17.51
CA ASP A 135 16.77 7.90 -18.53
C ASP A 135 16.01 7.29 -19.70
N MET A 136 14.92 6.52 -19.43
CA MET A 136 14.07 5.99 -20.49
C MET A 136 13.37 7.09 -21.30
N MET A 137 12.88 8.14 -20.64
CA MET A 137 12.29 9.30 -21.32
C MET A 137 13.28 9.97 -22.27
N PHE A 138 14.51 10.23 -21.83
CA PHE A 138 15.54 10.83 -22.66
C PHE A 138 16.09 9.89 -23.73
N ALA A 139 16.11 8.57 -23.48
CA ALA A 139 16.46 7.60 -24.52
C ALA A 139 15.43 7.59 -25.66
N GLN A 140 14.16 7.81 -25.34
CA GLN A 140 13.07 7.86 -26.34
C GLN A 140 13.02 9.20 -27.08
N ASN A 141 13.35 10.30 -26.40
CA ASN A 141 13.40 11.64 -26.97
C ASN A 141 14.65 12.40 -26.47
N PRO A 142 15.81 12.21 -27.12
CA PRO A 142 17.06 12.81 -26.67
C PRO A 142 17.15 14.33 -26.81
N ASP A 143 16.26 14.95 -27.60
CA ASP A 143 16.25 16.38 -27.87
C ASP A 143 15.35 17.17 -26.92
N VAL A 144 14.87 16.56 -25.82
CA VAL A 144 14.08 17.25 -24.80
C VAL A 144 14.89 18.35 -24.14
N ALA A 145 14.47 19.58 -24.32
CA ALA A 145 15.07 20.76 -23.72
C ALA A 145 14.35 21.25 -22.45
N LYS A 146 13.09 20.84 -22.26
CA LYS A 146 12.26 21.26 -21.13
C LYS A 146 11.27 20.18 -20.73
N VAL A 147 11.10 19.97 -19.42
CA VAL A 147 10.21 18.96 -18.84
C VAL A 147 9.12 19.61 -18.01
N GLY A 148 7.88 19.10 -18.12
CA GLY A 148 6.78 19.45 -17.23
C GLY A 148 6.67 18.42 -16.11
N LEU A 149 6.66 18.87 -14.85
CA LEU A 149 6.40 18.04 -13.68
C LEU A 149 5.00 18.35 -13.17
N LEU A 150 4.08 17.39 -13.32
CA LEU A 150 2.71 17.48 -12.85
C LEU A 150 2.52 16.50 -11.68
N TYR A 151 2.01 16.98 -10.56
CA TYR A 151 1.81 16.15 -9.36
C TYR A 151 0.73 16.71 -8.44
N SER A 152 0.30 15.91 -7.46
CA SER A 152 -0.66 16.31 -6.43
C SER A 152 0.04 16.62 -5.11
N LEU A 153 -0.30 17.73 -4.48
CA LEU A 153 0.15 18.08 -3.13
C LEU A 153 -0.61 17.30 -2.05
N SER A 154 -1.79 16.77 -2.38
CA SER A 154 -2.58 15.96 -1.45
C SER A 154 -2.10 14.51 -1.36
N GLU A 155 -1.15 14.09 -2.22
CA GLU A 155 -0.60 12.74 -2.27
C GLU A 155 0.83 12.72 -1.71
N PRO A 156 1.05 12.23 -0.47
CA PRO A 156 2.37 12.23 0.17
C PRO A 156 3.45 11.50 -0.63
N ASN A 157 3.06 10.46 -1.37
CA ASN A 157 3.93 9.66 -2.22
C ASN A 157 4.45 10.41 -3.47
N SER A 158 3.91 11.59 -3.80
CA SER A 158 4.45 12.45 -4.87
C SER A 158 5.76 13.13 -4.48
N THR A 159 5.98 13.40 -3.20
CA THR A 159 7.05 14.29 -2.72
C THR A 159 8.44 13.81 -3.13
N LYS A 160 8.75 12.55 -2.87
CA LYS A 160 10.08 12.00 -3.16
C LYS A 160 10.34 11.85 -4.66
N PRO A 161 9.46 11.25 -5.47
CA PRO A 161 9.69 11.15 -6.92
C PRO A 161 9.87 12.50 -7.61
N ILE A 162 9.15 13.54 -7.21
CA ILE A 162 9.29 14.89 -7.75
C ILE A 162 10.62 15.51 -7.34
N ALA A 163 11.05 15.37 -6.10
CA ALA A 163 12.35 15.84 -5.66
C ALA A 163 13.51 15.15 -6.41
N ASP A 164 13.41 13.83 -6.60
CA ASP A 164 14.41 13.05 -7.35
C ASP A 164 14.44 13.45 -8.83
N ALA A 165 13.28 13.68 -9.45
CA ALA A 165 13.19 14.16 -10.84
C ALA A 165 13.82 15.55 -11.02
N LYS A 166 13.57 16.47 -10.09
CA LYS A 166 14.20 17.81 -10.09
C LYS A 166 15.71 17.71 -9.97
N ALA A 167 16.22 16.92 -9.01
CA ALA A 167 17.64 16.71 -8.83
C ALA A 167 18.32 16.11 -10.08
N TYR A 168 17.64 15.17 -10.74
CA TYR A 168 18.11 14.59 -12.01
C TYR A 168 18.19 15.64 -13.13
N LEU A 169 17.12 16.45 -13.30
CA LEU A 169 17.05 17.48 -14.34
C LEU A 169 18.09 18.61 -14.10
N ASP A 170 18.25 19.04 -12.84
CA ASP A 170 19.26 20.01 -12.43
C ASP A 170 20.67 19.49 -12.74
N GLY A 171 20.95 18.21 -12.45
CA GLY A 171 22.22 17.57 -12.75
C GLY A 171 22.53 17.48 -14.24
N LYS A 172 21.52 17.47 -15.10
CA LYS A 172 21.67 17.48 -16.57
C LYS A 172 21.58 18.88 -17.18
N GLY A 173 21.25 19.92 -16.39
CA GLY A 173 21.07 21.28 -16.87
C GLY A 173 19.84 21.45 -17.77
N ILE A 174 18.80 20.64 -17.55
CA ILE A 174 17.54 20.65 -18.32
C ILE A 174 16.50 21.48 -17.58
N GLU A 175 15.90 22.44 -18.29
CA GLU A 175 14.82 23.26 -17.72
C GLU A 175 13.57 22.44 -17.40
N TYR A 176 12.89 22.80 -16.33
CA TYR A 176 11.58 22.24 -16.01
C TYR A 176 10.60 23.29 -15.51
N VAL A 177 9.34 22.96 -15.57
CA VAL A 177 8.23 23.72 -14.97
C VAL A 177 7.42 22.79 -14.10
N GLU A 178 6.92 23.31 -13.00
CA GLU A 178 6.08 22.57 -12.07
C GLU A 178 4.62 23.06 -12.16
N GLN A 179 3.70 22.12 -12.12
CA GLN A 179 2.28 22.38 -11.95
C GLN A 179 1.72 21.36 -10.96
N THR A 180 0.75 21.79 -10.19
CA THR A 180 0.05 20.90 -9.25
C THR A 180 -1.41 20.84 -9.58
N ALA A 181 -2.00 19.64 -9.46
CA ALA A 181 -3.42 19.42 -9.58
C ALA A 181 -3.83 18.39 -8.53
N ASN A 182 -4.83 18.71 -7.71
CA ASN A 182 -5.30 17.83 -6.64
C ASN A 182 -6.60 17.10 -7.00
N THR A 183 -7.21 17.49 -8.09
CA THR A 183 -8.44 16.90 -8.65
C THR A 183 -8.31 16.70 -10.16
N ASN A 184 -9.13 15.80 -10.71
CA ASN A 184 -9.16 15.58 -12.16
C ASN A 184 -9.55 16.84 -12.94
N ASP A 185 -10.41 17.69 -12.37
CA ASP A 185 -10.86 18.92 -13.00
C ASP A 185 -9.76 19.99 -13.09
N GLU A 186 -8.74 19.91 -12.23
CA GLU A 186 -7.59 20.82 -12.25
C GLU A 186 -6.51 20.42 -13.26
N VAL A 187 -6.57 19.19 -13.79
CA VAL A 187 -5.60 18.66 -14.77
C VAL A 187 -5.92 19.12 -16.20
N VAL A 188 -7.12 19.61 -16.48
CA VAL A 188 -7.64 19.93 -17.83
C VAL A 188 -7.32 21.35 -18.27
#